data_00482527acd6799a6048b7852f1ebdaf
#
_entry.id   00482527acd6799a6048b7852f1ebdaf
#
_cell.length_a   1.000
_cell.length_b   1.000
_cell.length_c   1.000
_cell.angle_alpha   90.00
_cell.angle_beta   90.00
_cell.angle_gamma   90.00
#
_symmetry.space_group_name_H-M   'P 1'
#
loop_
_entity.id
_entity.type
_entity.pdbx_description
1 polymer ?
#
loop_
_entity_poly.entity_id
_entity_poly.type
_entity_poly.pdbx_seq_one_letter_code
_entity_poly.pdbx_strand_id
1 'polypeptide(L)'
;MPYGSYANPDVAVMNALRFMKEGAVDCVKMQGGRDKFPILKAIADAGVPVMSHVGMCPHFVHQYGGFKLQGKTAEEAMKIVDDAIQEAGCIGFEIEAVPAPVAAAVDAAVDIFTFGIGAGPASCGQLLLAFDLLGVFDQFKPKFTKRYADISSIAVDALKLYAVEVRAWQFPGAQHSYTMKPEEAEKLKRLLGRP
;
A
#
# COMPACT_ATOMS: atom_id res chain seq x y z
N MET A 1 3.30 -9.77 -3.51
CA MET A 1 4.65 -10.11 -4.04
C MET A 1 5.23 -8.88 -4.70
N PRO A 2 6.46 -8.45 -4.39
CA PRO A 2 7.05 -7.24 -4.95
C PRO A 2 7.42 -7.40 -6.44
N TYR A 3 7.65 -6.26 -7.10
CA TYR A 3 8.10 -6.23 -8.49
C TYR A 3 9.38 -7.07 -8.68
N GLY A 4 9.40 -7.91 -9.71
CA GLY A 4 10.51 -8.82 -10.01
C GLY A 4 10.48 -10.16 -9.29
N SER A 5 9.70 -10.32 -8.22
CA SER A 5 9.63 -11.59 -7.46
C SER A 5 8.79 -12.69 -8.17
N TYR A 6 8.18 -12.37 -9.31
CA TYR A 6 7.40 -13.28 -10.14
C TYR A 6 7.70 -13.09 -11.63
N ALA A 7 9.00 -13.04 -11.95
CA ALA A 7 9.46 -12.84 -13.32
C ALA A 7 9.14 -14.03 -14.24
N ASN A 8 9.09 -15.24 -13.71
CA ASN A 8 8.67 -16.48 -14.36
C ASN A 8 8.02 -17.43 -13.35
N PRO A 9 7.37 -18.54 -13.78
CA PRO A 9 6.67 -19.46 -12.87
C PRO A 9 7.54 -20.01 -11.75
N ASP A 10 8.76 -20.47 -12.03
CA ASP A 10 9.63 -21.09 -11.03
C ASP A 10 10.03 -20.12 -9.93
N VAL A 11 10.45 -18.90 -10.32
CA VAL A 11 10.79 -17.82 -9.38
C VAL A 11 9.57 -17.41 -8.56
N ALA A 12 8.41 -17.35 -9.19
CA ALA A 12 7.17 -16.97 -8.50
C ALA A 12 6.75 -17.99 -7.46
N VAL A 13 6.77 -19.29 -7.79
CA VAL A 13 6.45 -20.39 -6.86
C VAL A 13 7.42 -20.40 -5.68
N MET A 14 8.73 -20.32 -5.93
CA MET A 14 9.73 -20.30 -4.87
C MET A 14 9.53 -19.13 -3.93
N ASN A 15 9.28 -17.92 -4.46
CA ASN A 15 9.03 -16.75 -3.63
C ASN A 15 7.69 -16.83 -2.89
N ALA A 16 6.63 -17.33 -3.51
CA ALA A 16 5.34 -17.54 -2.86
C ALA A 16 5.47 -18.50 -1.68
N LEU A 17 6.16 -19.62 -1.84
CA LEU A 17 6.44 -20.59 -0.75
C LEU A 17 7.26 -19.96 0.38
N ARG A 18 8.20 -19.05 0.08
CA ARG A 18 8.93 -18.31 1.12
C ARG A 18 8.02 -17.37 1.88
N PHE A 19 7.12 -16.66 1.22
CA PHE A 19 6.11 -15.83 1.92
C PHE A 19 5.27 -16.66 2.88
N MET A 20 4.81 -17.84 2.47
CA MET A 20 4.05 -18.74 3.32
C MET A 20 4.86 -19.24 4.53
N LYS A 21 6.10 -19.69 4.30
CA LYS A 21 6.93 -20.32 5.34
C LYS A 21 7.62 -19.31 6.26
N GLU A 22 8.18 -18.25 5.69
CA GLU A 22 8.99 -17.27 6.42
C GLU A 22 8.14 -16.08 6.89
N GLY A 23 7.17 -15.68 6.11
CA GLY A 23 6.28 -14.55 6.38
C GLY A 23 5.01 -14.92 7.16
N ALA A 24 4.72 -16.22 7.33
CA ALA A 24 3.51 -16.72 7.99
C ALA A 24 2.22 -16.07 7.47
N VAL A 25 2.14 -15.86 6.15
CA VAL A 25 0.95 -15.30 5.50
C VAL A 25 0.00 -16.40 5.06
N ASP A 26 -1.29 -16.11 4.95
CA ASP A 26 -2.33 -17.07 4.52
C ASP A 26 -2.49 -17.14 3.01
N CYS A 27 -2.09 -16.08 2.30
CA CYS A 27 -2.09 -16.01 0.84
C CYS A 27 -1.05 -15.03 0.32
N VAL A 28 -0.77 -15.10 -0.97
CA VAL A 28 0.05 -14.10 -1.67
C VAL A 28 -0.81 -13.34 -2.67
N LYS A 29 -0.42 -12.11 -2.97
CA LYS A 29 -1.01 -11.31 -4.04
C LYS A 29 0.05 -10.96 -5.06
N MET A 30 -0.28 -11.05 -6.33
CA MET A 30 0.55 -10.53 -7.43
C MET A 30 -0.31 -9.74 -8.41
N GLN A 31 0.33 -8.86 -9.17
CA GLN A 31 -0.35 -8.14 -10.24
C GLN A 31 -0.44 -9.03 -11.47
N GLY A 32 -1.67 -9.18 -11.97
CA GLY A 32 -2.07 -10.17 -12.96
C GLY A 32 -2.32 -9.58 -14.34
N GLY A 33 -3.28 -10.13 -15.02
CA GLY A 33 -3.61 -9.96 -16.40
C GLY A 33 -3.19 -11.18 -17.21
N ARG A 34 -3.70 -11.28 -18.45
CA ARG A 34 -3.54 -12.46 -19.32
C ARG A 34 -2.11 -12.97 -19.41
N ASP A 35 -1.13 -12.07 -19.52
CA ASP A 35 0.28 -12.41 -19.64
C ASP A 35 0.86 -13.08 -18.38
N LYS A 36 0.16 -12.97 -17.24
CA LYS A 36 0.58 -13.51 -15.93
C LYS A 36 -0.18 -14.77 -15.54
N PHE A 37 -1.18 -15.17 -16.32
CA PHE A 37 -1.95 -16.38 -16.04
C PHE A 37 -1.10 -17.65 -15.80
N PRO A 38 -0.07 -17.96 -16.60
CA PRO A 38 0.78 -19.12 -16.34
C PRO A 38 1.50 -19.08 -15.01
N ILE A 39 1.84 -17.87 -14.54
CA ILE A 39 2.51 -17.65 -13.25
C ILE A 39 1.52 -17.83 -12.10
N LEU A 40 0.34 -17.22 -12.19
CA LEU A 40 -0.74 -17.39 -11.22
C LEU A 40 -1.13 -18.85 -11.06
N LYS A 41 -1.30 -19.55 -12.20
CA LYS A 41 -1.61 -20.97 -12.21
C LYS A 41 -0.53 -21.82 -11.53
N ALA A 42 0.74 -21.55 -11.80
CA ALA A 42 1.85 -22.28 -11.17
C ALA A 42 1.87 -22.11 -9.66
N ILE A 43 1.60 -20.90 -9.15
CA ILE A 43 1.51 -20.63 -7.70
C ILE A 43 0.33 -21.40 -7.10
N ALA A 44 -0.84 -21.35 -7.72
CA ALA A 44 -2.04 -22.06 -7.26
C ALA A 44 -1.84 -23.59 -7.28
N ASP A 45 -1.27 -24.14 -8.35
CA ASP A 45 -0.96 -25.57 -8.50
C ASP A 45 0.07 -26.05 -7.45
N ALA A 46 0.94 -25.15 -6.98
CA ALA A 46 1.86 -25.44 -5.87
C ALA A 46 1.17 -25.43 -4.48
N GLY A 47 -0.14 -25.23 -4.43
CA GLY A 47 -0.94 -25.21 -3.19
C GLY A 47 -0.89 -23.90 -2.43
N VAL A 48 -0.41 -22.81 -3.03
CA VAL A 48 -0.37 -21.49 -2.40
C VAL A 48 -1.61 -20.69 -2.81
N PRO A 49 -2.48 -20.27 -1.86
CA PRO A 49 -3.57 -19.36 -2.17
C PRO A 49 -3.05 -18.04 -2.76
N VAL A 50 -3.55 -17.64 -3.91
CA VAL A 50 -3.09 -16.45 -4.62
C VAL A 50 -4.25 -15.53 -4.99
N MET A 51 -4.08 -14.24 -4.75
CA MET A 51 -4.94 -13.17 -5.26
C MET A 51 -4.30 -12.54 -6.49
N SER A 52 -5.11 -12.28 -7.50
CA SER A 52 -4.69 -11.51 -8.65
C SER A 52 -5.08 -10.04 -8.54
N HIS A 53 -4.66 -9.24 -9.52
CA HIS A 53 -4.90 -7.81 -9.60
C HIS A 53 -5.10 -7.43 -11.06
N VAL A 54 -6.26 -6.89 -11.38
CA VAL A 54 -6.64 -6.47 -12.73
C VAL A 54 -6.95 -4.97 -12.79
N GLY A 55 -6.99 -4.43 -14.00
CA GLY A 55 -7.12 -3.00 -14.22
C GLY A 55 -5.77 -2.30 -14.27
N MET A 56 -5.59 -1.22 -13.52
CA MET A 56 -4.30 -0.54 -13.40
C MET A 56 -3.41 -1.31 -12.43
N CYS A 57 -2.34 -1.86 -12.93
CA CYS A 57 -1.35 -2.60 -12.14
C CYS A 57 -0.11 -1.72 -11.91
N PRO A 58 0.12 -1.17 -10.71
CA PRO A 58 1.23 -0.24 -10.43
C PRO A 58 2.61 -0.74 -10.81
N HIS A 59 2.88 -2.04 -10.73
CA HIS A 59 4.15 -2.61 -11.18
C HIS A 59 4.43 -2.40 -12.67
N PHE A 60 3.39 -2.20 -13.48
CA PHE A 60 3.51 -1.99 -14.91
C PHE A 60 3.29 -0.54 -15.32
N VAL A 61 3.40 0.40 -14.37
CA VAL A 61 3.18 1.84 -14.59
C VAL A 61 3.97 2.40 -15.76
N HIS A 62 5.20 1.92 -15.99
CA HIS A 62 6.02 2.34 -17.12
C HIS A 62 5.46 1.86 -18.47
N GLN A 63 4.84 0.67 -18.52
CA GLN A 63 4.17 0.17 -19.72
C GLN A 63 2.92 0.98 -20.06
N TYR A 64 2.20 1.47 -19.03
CA TYR A 64 1.03 2.34 -19.21
C TYR A 64 1.40 3.81 -19.48
N GLY A 65 2.69 4.18 -19.32
CA GLY A 65 3.13 5.56 -19.40
C GLY A 65 2.56 6.45 -18.29
N GLY A 66 2.46 5.92 -17.07
CA GLY A 66 1.97 6.58 -15.86
C GLY A 66 0.76 5.88 -15.22
N PHE A 67 0.29 6.44 -14.10
CA PHE A 67 -0.93 6.00 -13.41
C PHE A 67 -2.17 6.43 -14.22
N LYS A 68 -2.69 5.54 -15.05
CA LYS A 68 -3.80 5.84 -15.95
C LYS A 68 -4.97 4.90 -15.71
N LEU A 69 -6.18 5.44 -15.73
CA LEU A 69 -7.42 4.69 -15.70
C LEU A 69 -7.44 3.68 -16.87
N GLN A 70 -7.73 2.43 -16.58
CA GLN A 70 -7.82 1.34 -17.56
C GLN A 70 -9.28 1.04 -17.93
N GLY A 71 -9.53 0.42 -19.08
CA GLY A 71 -10.87 -0.01 -19.47
C GLY A 71 -11.81 1.15 -19.84
N LYS A 72 -11.32 2.19 -20.53
CA LYS A 72 -12.14 3.35 -20.91
C LYS A 72 -13.06 3.09 -22.08
N THR A 73 -12.72 2.14 -22.95
CA THR A 73 -13.59 1.72 -24.07
C THR A 73 -14.18 0.35 -23.78
N ALA A 74 -15.23 -0.03 -24.50
CA ALA A 74 -15.85 -1.32 -24.34
C ALA A 74 -14.86 -2.48 -24.64
N GLU A 75 -14.01 -2.29 -25.65
CA GLU A 75 -13.00 -3.27 -26.04
C GLU A 75 -11.91 -3.43 -24.99
N GLU A 76 -11.47 -2.34 -24.37
CA GLU A 76 -10.54 -2.37 -23.24
C GLU A 76 -11.18 -3.01 -22.00
N ALA A 77 -12.44 -2.66 -21.71
CA ALA A 77 -13.19 -3.23 -20.60
C ALA A 77 -13.34 -4.75 -20.75
N MET A 78 -13.71 -5.24 -21.93
CA MET A 78 -13.84 -6.69 -22.21
C MET A 78 -12.52 -7.43 -21.97
N LYS A 79 -11.37 -6.85 -22.29
CA LYS A 79 -10.08 -7.47 -21.97
C LYS A 79 -9.87 -7.67 -20.48
N ILE A 80 -10.27 -6.69 -19.66
CA ILE A 80 -10.16 -6.78 -18.19
C ILE A 80 -11.10 -7.86 -17.64
N VAL A 81 -12.31 -7.97 -18.18
CA VAL A 81 -13.27 -9.02 -17.82
C VAL A 81 -12.77 -10.38 -18.22
N ASP A 82 -12.25 -10.51 -19.44
CA ASP A 82 -11.67 -11.76 -19.94
C ASP A 82 -10.45 -12.21 -19.15
N ASP A 83 -9.61 -11.26 -18.72
CA ASP A 83 -8.45 -11.54 -17.88
C ASP A 83 -8.90 -12.09 -16.51
N ALA A 84 -9.92 -11.49 -15.89
CA ALA A 84 -10.49 -11.97 -14.65
C ALA A 84 -11.09 -13.38 -14.76
N ILE A 85 -11.85 -13.66 -15.82
CA ILE A 85 -12.44 -15.00 -16.06
C ILE A 85 -11.36 -16.08 -16.19
N GLN A 86 -10.24 -15.79 -16.86
CA GLN A 86 -9.17 -16.75 -17.05
C GLN A 86 -8.34 -17.00 -15.81
N GLU A 87 -8.33 -16.08 -14.87
CA GLU A 87 -7.58 -16.21 -13.62
C GLU A 87 -8.35 -16.98 -12.53
N ALA A 88 -9.32 -17.80 -12.92
CA ALA A 88 -10.25 -18.53 -12.04
C ALA A 88 -9.61 -19.51 -11.03
N GLY A 89 -8.29 -19.71 -11.06
CA GLY A 89 -7.57 -20.42 -9.99
C GLY A 89 -7.17 -19.55 -8.80
N CYS A 90 -7.45 -18.25 -8.85
CA CYS A 90 -7.20 -17.33 -7.76
C CYS A 90 -8.32 -17.38 -6.72
N ILE A 91 -8.00 -17.02 -5.48
CA ILE A 91 -8.99 -16.91 -4.38
C ILE A 91 -9.73 -15.57 -4.39
N GLY A 92 -9.28 -14.58 -5.14
CA GLY A 92 -9.89 -13.27 -5.27
C GLY A 92 -9.13 -12.33 -6.19
N PHE A 93 -9.74 -11.18 -6.47
CA PHE A 93 -9.20 -10.11 -7.30
C PHE A 93 -9.17 -8.77 -6.59
N GLU A 94 -8.11 -8.01 -6.83
CA GLU A 94 -8.14 -6.57 -6.67
C GLU A 94 -8.42 -5.94 -8.04
N ILE A 95 -9.37 -5.02 -8.10
CA ILE A 95 -9.77 -4.28 -9.30
C ILE A 95 -9.38 -2.82 -9.07
N GLU A 96 -8.36 -2.34 -9.76
CA GLU A 96 -7.83 -0.99 -9.52
C GLU A 96 -8.07 -0.05 -10.71
N ALA A 97 -8.55 1.16 -10.39
CA ALA A 97 -8.63 2.30 -11.30
C ALA A 97 -9.26 1.94 -12.67
N VAL A 98 -10.48 1.44 -12.63
CA VAL A 98 -11.34 1.17 -13.78
C VAL A 98 -12.67 1.93 -13.64
N PRO A 99 -13.41 2.19 -14.74
CA PRO A 99 -14.77 2.71 -14.63
C PRO A 99 -15.68 1.77 -13.83
N ALA A 100 -16.60 2.31 -13.03
CA ALA A 100 -17.52 1.51 -12.21
C ALA A 100 -18.29 0.41 -12.97
N PRO A 101 -18.78 0.63 -14.21
CA PRO A 101 -19.39 -0.44 -15.00
C PRO A 101 -18.46 -1.62 -15.32
N VAL A 102 -17.15 -1.37 -15.45
CA VAL A 102 -16.15 -2.42 -15.71
C VAL A 102 -15.97 -3.29 -14.46
N ALA A 103 -15.84 -2.67 -13.30
CA ALA A 103 -15.76 -3.41 -12.04
C ALA A 103 -17.01 -4.24 -11.79
N ALA A 104 -18.21 -3.70 -12.08
CA ALA A 104 -19.46 -4.44 -11.97
C ALA A 104 -19.52 -5.64 -12.93
N ALA A 105 -18.98 -5.50 -14.15
CA ALA A 105 -18.91 -6.59 -15.10
C ALA A 105 -17.91 -7.68 -14.66
N VAL A 106 -16.78 -7.30 -14.08
CA VAL A 106 -15.81 -8.25 -13.50
C VAL A 106 -16.45 -9.01 -12.34
N ASP A 107 -17.04 -8.29 -11.39
CA ASP A 107 -17.69 -8.89 -10.21
C ASP A 107 -18.79 -9.87 -10.58
N ALA A 108 -19.61 -9.52 -11.57
CA ALA A 108 -20.68 -10.40 -12.10
C ALA A 108 -20.17 -11.61 -12.90
N ALA A 109 -18.93 -11.57 -13.38
CA ALA A 109 -18.34 -12.62 -14.22
C ALA A 109 -17.56 -13.69 -13.44
N VAL A 110 -17.34 -13.50 -12.13
CA VAL A 110 -16.53 -14.39 -11.29
C VAL A 110 -17.24 -14.73 -9.98
N ASP A 111 -17.09 -15.98 -9.52
CA ASP A 111 -17.66 -16.46 -8.24
C ASP A 111 -16.64 -16.42 -7.10
N ILE A 112 -15.73 -15.48 -7.11
CA ILE A 112 -14.68 -15.32 -6.10
C ILE A 112 -14.65 -13.87 -5.57
N PHE A 113 -13.96 -13.64 -4.45
CA PHE A 113 -13.91 -12.32 -3.82
C PHE A 113 -13.31 -11.25 -4.73
N THR A 114 -13.97 -10.08 -4.78
CA THR A 114 -13.48 -8.90 -5.47
C THR A 114 -13.27 -7.75 -4.49
N PHE A 115 -12.18 -7.01 -4.65
CA PHE A 115 -11.88 -5.82 -3.88
C PHE A 115 -11.61 -4.65 -4.83
N GLY A 116 -12.40 -3.58 -4.70
CA GLY A 116 -12.26 -2.40 -5.55
C GLY A 116 -11.41 -1.31 -4.90
N ILE A 117 -10.46 -0.75 -5.68
CA ILE A 117 -9.79 0.50 -5.35
C ILE A 117 -9.88 1.46 -6.54
N GLY A 118 -10.64 2.55 -6.38
CA GLY A 118 -10.92 3.44 -7.51
C GLY A 118 -11.70 2.78 -8.64
N ALA A 119 -12.56 1.80 -8.31
CA ALA A 119 -13.31 0.98 -9.26
C ALA A 119 -14.84 1.09 -9.09
N GLY A 120 -15.31 1.98 -8.22
CA GLY A 120 -16.73 2.10 -7.89
C GLY A 120 -17.20 1.08 -6.85
N PRO A 121 -18.51 1.01 -6.53
CA PRO A 121 -19.02 0.31 -5.37
C PRO A 121 -19.41 -1.17 -5.59
N ALA A 122 -19.26 -1.71 -6.81
CA ALA A 122 -19.82 -3.01 -7.16
C ALA A 122 -19.09 -4.22 -6.59
N SER A 123 -17.82 -4.08 -6.19
CA SER A 123 -17.04 -5.19 -5.64
C SER A 123 -17.48 -5.59 -4.24
N CYS A 124 -17.24 -6.86 -3.85
CA CYS A 124 -17.55 -7.41 -2.52
C CYS A 124 -16.95 -6.60 -1.37
N GLY A 125 -15.77 -6.01 -1.57
CA GLY A 125 -15.08 -5.15 -0.61
C GLY A 125 -14.46 -3.92 -1.26
N GLN A 126 -14.09 -2.94 -0.41
CA GLN A 126 -13.42 -1.73 -0.84
C GLN A 126 -12.06 -1.60 -0.17
N LEU A 127 -11.08 -1.16 -0.92
CA LEU A 127 -9.72 -0.96 -0.46
C LEU A 127 -9.32 0.51 -0.63
N LEU A 128 -8.61 1.02 0.36
CA LEU A 128 -7.95 2.32 0.28
C LEU A 128 -6.63 2.24 1.04
N LEU A 129 -5.58 2.86 0.49
CA LEU A 129 -4.30 2.90 1.17
C LEU A 129 -4.40 3.72 2.46
N ALA A 130 -3.89 3.20 3.57
CA ALA A 130 -3.95 3.86 4.87
C ALA A 130 -3.35 5.28 4.83
N PHE A 131 -2.26 5.48 4.12
CA PHE A 131 -1.61 6.78 4.00
C PHE A 131 -2.46 7.79 3.21
N ASP A 132 -3.22 7.32 2.22
CA ASP A 132 -4.18 8.17 1.50
C ASP A 132 -5.39 8.48 2.39
N LEU A 133 -5.95 7.47 3.05
CA LEU A 133 -7.12 7.57 3.92
C LEU A 133 -6.86 8.54 5.09
N LEU A 134 -5.68 8.46 5.70
CA LEU A 134 -5.28 9.28 6.85
C LEU A 134 -4.68 10.63 6.46
N GLY A 135 -4.48 10.88 5.16
CA GLY A 135 -3.85 12.12 4.69
C GLY A 135 -2.39 12.26 5.12
N VAL A 136 -1.65 11.15 5.22
CA VAL A 136 -0.20 11.15 5.45
C VAL A 136 0.54 11.40 4.13
N PHE A 137 0.08 10.79 3.03
CA PHE A 137 0.62 11.06 1.71
C PHE A 137 0.01 12.33 1.13
N ASP A 138 0.85 13.32 0.82
CA ASP A 138 0.44 14.67 0.40
C ASP A 138 0.90 15.08 -1.01
N GLN A 139 1.71 14.24 -1.70
CA GLN A 139 2.27 14.57 -3.00
C GLN A 139 1.18 14.75 -4.08
N PHE A 140 0.18 13.90 -4.07
CA PHE A 140 -1.03 14.04 -4.88
C PHE A 140 -2.21 13.32 -4.23
N LYS A 141 -3.42 13.66 -4.66
CA LYS A 141 -4.66 13.01 -4.20
C LYS A 141 -5.37 12.38 -5.39
N PRO A 142 -5.37 11.04 -5.53
CA PRO A 142 -6.16 10.37 -6.55
C PRO A 142 -7.65 10.75 -6.46
N LYS A 143 -8.34 10.84 -7.59
CA LYS A 143 -9.76 11.23 -7.65
C LYS A 143 -10.64 10.34 -6.76
N PHE A 144 -10.34 9.06 -6.67
CA PHE A 144 -11.10 8.09 -5.90
C PHE A 144 -10.82 8.11 -4.39
N THR A 145 -9.79 8.85 -3.95
CA THR A 145 -9.40 8.90 -2.55
C THR A 145 -10.28 9.84 -1.75
N LYS A 146 -10.90 9.33 -0.71
CA LYS A 146 -11.52 10.12 0.34
C LYS A 146 -10.61 10.13 1.56
N ARG A 147 -10.14 11.32 1.95
CA ARG A 147 -9.40 11.50 3.20
C ARG A 147 -10.37 11.61 4.36
N TYR A 148 -10.08 10.92 5.44
CA TYR A 148 -10.83 10.95 6.69
C TYR A 148 -10.08 11.71 7.79
N ALA A 149 -8.80 12.00 7.58
CA ALA A 149 -7.94 12.80 8.44
C ALA A 149 -6.91 13.56 7.60
N ASP A 150 -6.17 14.50 8.23
CA ASP A 150 -5.06 15.25 7.62
C ASP A 150 -3.85 15.22 8.55
N ILE A 151 -3.26 14.03 8.70
CA ILE A 151 -2.12 13.81 9.60
C ILE A 151 -0.88 14.54 9.10
N SER A 152 -0.68 14.68 7.79
CA SER A 152 0.47 15.39 7.22
C SER A 152 0.54 16.83 7.72
N SER A 153 -0.57 17.59 7.63
CA SER A 153 -0.62 18.97 8.09
C SER A 153 -0.33 19.08 9.59
N ILE A 154 -0.96 18.23 10.39
CA ILE A 154 -0.75 18.21 11.86
C ILE A 154 0.72 17.92 12.20
N ALA A 155 1.32 16.93 11.53
CA ALA A 155 2.72 16.56 11.78
C ALA A 155 3.69 17.68 11.37
N VAL A 156 3.46 18.30 10.20
CA VAL A 156 4.28 19.42 9.71
C VAL A 156 4.20 20.62 10.65
N ASP A 157 3.01 20.98 11.12
CA ASP A 157 2.84 22.12 12.01
C ASP A 157 3.48 21.88 13.39
N ALA A 158 3.34 20.67 13.93
CA ALA A 158 4.02 20.27 15.17
C ALA A 158 5.56 20.33 15.03
N LEU A 159 6.10 19.84 13.93
CA LEU A 159 7.55 19.89 13.66
C LEU A 159 8.06 21.34 13.48
N LYS A 160 7.27 22.18 12.81
CA LYS A 160 7.60 23.63 12.69
C LYS A 160 7.62 24.31 14.04
N LEU A 161 6.59 24.07 14.89
CA LEU A 161 6.53 24.62 16.23
C LEU A 161 7.73 24.18 17.07
N TYR A 162 8.02 22.88 17.09
CA TYR A 162 9.21 22.36 17.77
C TYR A 162 10.50 23.07 17.31
N ALA A 163 10.68 23.22 16.00
CA ALA A 163 11.86 23.89 15.46
C ALA A 163 11.96 25.37 15.87
N VAL A 164 10.82 26.07 15.98
CA VAL A 164 10.76 27.46 16.46
C VAL A 164 11.14 27.54 17.94
N GLU A 165 10.56 26.69 18.78
CA GLU A 165 10.81 26.66 20.23
C GLU A 165 12.28 26.33 20.55
N VAL A 166 12.87 25.35 19.82
CA VAL A 166 14.30 25.02 19.99
C VAL A 166 15.20 26.18 19.59
N ARG A 167 14.94 26.86 18.48
CA ARG A 167 15.72 28.03 18.05
C ARG A 167 15.59 29.23 19.00
N ALA A 168 14.41 29.36 19.59
CA ALA A 168 14.10 30.42 20.57
C ALA A 168 14.53 30.07 22.01
N TRP A 169 15.18 28.91 22.24
CA TRP A 169 15.56 28.43 23.59
C TRP A 169 14.37 28.24 24.55
N GLN A 170 13.18 28.03 24.01
CA GLN A 170 11.96 27.75 24.77
C GLN A 170 11.80 26.26 25.09
N PHE A 171 12.39 25.40 24.26
CA PHE A 171 12.48 23.97 24.49
C PHE A 171 13.96 23.52 24.49
N PRO A 172 14.40 22.67 25.49
CA PRO A 172 13.64 22.19 26.62
C PRO A 172 13.47 23.26 27.72
N GLY A 173 12.30 23.34 28.32
CA GLY A 173 12.07 24.12 29.53
C GLY A 173 12.44 23.33 30.80
N ALA A 174 12.26 23.97 31.99
CA ALA A 174 12.58 23.34 33.26
C ALA A 174 11.84 22.01 33.49
N GLN A 175 10.58 21.94 33.08
CA GLN A 175 9.76 20.72 33.16
C GLN A 175 10.24 19.57 32.27
N HIS A 176 11.11 19.84 31.32
CA HIS A 176 11.68 18.84 30.40
C HIS A 176 13.14 18.51 30.78
N SER A 177 13.63 19.02 31.93
CA SER A 177 15.01 18.87 32.37
C SER A 177 15.07 18.06 33.67
N TYR A 178 16.01 17.14 33.72
CA TYR A 178 16.30 16.42 34.95
C TYR A 178 17.11 17.28 35.90
N THR A 179 16.80 17.24 37.18
CA THR A 179 17.53 17.94 38.22
C THR A 179 18.52 17.04 38.94
N MET A 180 19.63 17.60 39.41
CA MET A 180 20.57 16.93 40.27
C MET A 180 20.35 17.45 41.69
N LYS A 181 20.62 16.63 42.73
CA LYS A 181 20.59 17.10 44.11
C LYS A 181 21.57 18.27 44.28
N PRO A 182 21.22 19.35 45.02
CA PRO A 182 22.04 20.53 45.14
C PRO A 182 23.48 20.24 45.57
N GLU A 183 23.67 19.33 46.54
CA GLU A 183 24.97 18.93 47.06
C GLU A 183 25.85 18.26 45.99
N GLU A 184 25.26 17.45 45.12
CA GLU A 184 25.98 16.80 44.03
C GLU A 184 26.28 17.77 42.88
N ALA A 185 25.41 18.73 42.63
CA ALA A 185 25.66 19.78 41.65
C ALA A 185 26.86 20.66 42.06
N GLU A 186 26.94 21.06 43.35
CA GLU A 186 28.06 21.82 43.88
C GLU A 186 29.37 21.00 43.86
N LYS A 187 29.32 19.71 44.14
CA LYS A 187 30.47 18.83 44.05
C LYS A 187 30.96 18.73 42.60
N LEU A 188 30.05 18.62 41.64
CA LEU A 188 30.38 18.59 40.21
C LEU A 188 31.07 19.88 39.77
N LYS A 189 30.59 21.05 40.18
CA LYS A 189 31.22 22.35 39.89
C LYS A 189 32.67 22.40 40.40
N ARG A 190 32.90 21.95 41.65
CA ARG A 190 34.25 21.90 42.25
C ARG A 190 35.18 20.95 41.44
N LEU A 191 34.68 19.78 41.03
CA LEU A 191 35.47 18.84 40.25
C LEU A 191 35.83 19.36 38.86
N LEU A 192 34.98 20.19 38.27
CA LEU A 192 35.24 20.81 36.97
C LEU A 192 36.16 22.05 37.04
N GLY A 193 36.54 22.51 38.23
CA GLY A 193 37.38 23.71 38.41
C GLY A 193 36.67 24.99 37.90
N ARG A 194 35.35 24.98 37.81
CA ARG A 194 34.53 26.14 37.38
C ARG A 194 33.78 26.66 38.62
N PRO A 195 33.85 27.99 38.88
CA PRO A 195 33.10 28.60 39.96
C PRO A 195 31.57 28.49 39.72
#